data_75e3d8cd24058e2c7c95d8eac8163874
#
_entry.id   75e3d8cd24058e2c7c95d8eac8163874
#
_cell.length_a   1.000
_cell.length_b   1.000
_cell.length_c   1.000
_cell.angle_alpha   90.00
_cell.angle_beta   90.00
_cell.angle_gamma   90.00
#
_symmetry.space_group_name_H-M   'P 1'
#
loop_
_entity.id
_entity.type
_entity.pdbx_description
1 polymer ?
#
loop_
_entity_poly.entity_id
_entity_poly.type
_entity_poly.pdbx_seq_one_letter_code
_entity_poly.pdbx_strand_id
1 'polypeptide(L)'
;MNKLEENKKVYNAIDYGLNQKNKDNSEELQSLINLVHNNGGGVIFIPIGVYIFDSAKSSWNMTNNITAICEMKSNLSLIGESLTDTVLKVVGNTEKGSALFCHNSEFSKEILHSSNAQNFTIDMSEATLNQYTHRGKAFYYSGVKDCIFRDLRLISTPSTALGIDMLDNVVIDSVYIYEGGRSWNYGGNGGAGIGIGTGLWENENYIIRNCICVSCGHFGIFLEDQGIFHNKENFPEAQIISNNIVRNCRHYAIGIRGGDTVLVSANNIYNNNGGLYVDYGARNIIFNGNVIKSSKEAAFCIGNEDNDINKNFKKCKNIVLTGNTFIENKINILKNAESFEYIEKNNIFID
;
A
#
# COMPACT_ATOMS: atom_id res chain seq x y z
N MET A 1 21.02 -12.09 -2.41
CA MET A 1 21.42 -11.00 -3.35
C MET A 1 21.34 -11.54 -4.76
N ASN A 2 20.50 -10.97 -5.62
CA ASN A 2 20.39 -11.39 -7.02
C ASN A 2 21.64 -10.96 -7.80
N LYS A 3 22.13 -11.80 -8.70
CA LYS A 3 23.29 -11.50 -9.59
C LYS A 3 23.24 -10.16 -10.35
N LEU A 4 22.09 -9.50 -10.40
CA LEU A 4 21.90 -8.18 -11.01
C LEU A 4 22.32 -7.01 -10.12
N GLU A 5 22.56 -7.22 -8.82
CA GLU A 5 23.00 -6.16 -7.89
C GLU A 5 24.51 -6.13 -7.69
N GLU A 6 25.24 -7.16 -8.12
CA GLU A 6 26.68 -7.29 -7.88
C GLU A 6 27.57 -6.20 -8.52
N ASN A 7 27.02 -5.36 -9.41
CA ASN A 7 27.76 -4.28 -10.10
C ASN A 7 27.23 -2.87 -9.84
N LYS A 8 26.22 -2.70 -8.99
CA LYS A 8 25.70 -1.36 -8.68
C LYS A 8 26.62 -0.65 -7.67
N LYS A 9 26.97 0.60 -7.98
CA LYS A 9 27.72 1.45 -7.05
C LYS A 9 26.93 1.66 -5.76
N VAL A 10 27.59 1.47 -4.62
CA VAL A 10 27.02 1.67 -3.28
C VAL A 10 27.48 3.03 -2.74
N TYR A 11 26.50 3.79 -2.22
CA TYR A 11 26.69 5.08 -1.58
C TYR A 11 26.26 4.96 -0.11
N ASN A 12 27.18 5.04 0.81
CA ASN A 12 26.87 5.04 2.23
C ASN A 12 26.28 6.41 2.61
N ALA A 13 25.05 6.46 3.07
CA ALA A 13 24.32 7.71 3.31
C ALA A 13 25.00 8.64 4.34
N ILE A 14 25.72 8.09 5.31
CA ILE A 14 26.47 8.89 6.30
C ILE A 14 27.58 9.71 5.62
N ASP A 15 28.24 9.17 4.61
CA ASP A 15 29.32 9.87 3.87
C ASP A 15 28.81 11.08 3.09
N TYR A 16 27.46 11.16 2.92
CA TYR A 16 26.76 12.24 2.22
C TYR A 16 25.89 13.11 3.14
N GLY A 17 26.17 13.08 4.45
CA GLY A 17 25.59 14.01 5.40
C GLY A 17 24.41 13.47 6.21
N LEU A 18 23.89 12.28 5.93
CA LEU A 18 22.85 11.67 6.75
C LEU A 18 23.40 11.45 8.17
N ASN A 19 22.72 12.01 9.20
CA ASN A 19 23.26 12.02 10.55
C ASN A 19 22.14 11.91 11.60
N GLN A 20 22.35 11.04 12.59
CA GLN A 20 21.41 10.85 13.71
C GLN A 20 21.27 12.09 14.62
N LYS A 21 22.24 13.02 14.59
CA LYS A 21 22.20 14.27 15.38
C LYS A 21 21.44 15.40 14.65
N ASN A 22 21.16 15.25 13.36
CA ASN A 22 20.39 16.22 12.62
C ASN A 22 18.93 16.20 13.11
N LYS A 23 18.36 17.39 13.26
CA LYS A 23 16.91 17.53 13.55
C LYS A 23 16.05 17.24 12.33
N ASP A 24 16.64 17.25 11.15
CA ASP A 24 16.03 16.95 9.87
C ASP A 24 17.15 16.49 8.92
N ASN A 25 16.90 15.42 8.17
CA ASN A 25 17.81 14.83 7.18
C ASN A 25 17.23 14.89 5.75
N SER A 26 16.20 15.69 5.53
CA SER A 26 15.46 15.71 4.27
C SER A 26 16.34 16.20 3.11
N GLU A 27 17.12 17.25 3.31
CA GLU A 27 17.98 17.83 2.28
C GLU A 27 19.15 16.91 1.94
N GLU A 28 19.76 16.28 2.93
CA GLU A 28 20.89 15.37 2.75
C GLU A 28 20.48 14.14 1.96
N LEU A 29 19.36 13.51 2.35
CA LEU A 29 18.86 12.33 1.66
C LEU A 29 18.38 12.67 0.25
N GLN A 30 17.68 13.79 0.03
CA GLN A 30 17.27 14.22 -1.29
C GLN A 30 18.45 14.51 -2.20
N SER A 31 19.48 15.19 -1.68
CA SER A 31 20.72 15.47 -2.42
C SER A 31 21.42 14.19 -2.85
N LEU A 32 21.46 13.20 -1.97
CA LEU A 32 22.03 11.89 -2.27
C LEU A 32 21.19 11.13 -3.32
N ILE A 33 19.87 11.13 -3.20
CA ILE A 33 18.96 10.53 -4.21
C ILE A 33 19.25 11.13 -5.58
N ASN A 34 19.34 12.45 -5.68
CA ASN A 34 19.61 13.16 -6.92
C ASN A 34 21.01 12.82 -7.47
N LEU A 35 22.03 12.77 -6.61
CA LEU A 35 23.39 12.40 -7.00
C LEU A 35 23.45 10.97 -7.57
N VAL A 36 22.84 10.01 -6.90
CA VAL A 36 22.83 8.61 -7.32
C VAL A 36 22.10 8.46 -8.65
N HIS A 37 20.94 9.09 -8.80
CA HIS A 37 20.19 9.10 -10.05
C HIS A 37 20.99 9.69 -11.20
N ASN A 38 21.62 10.87 -11.02
CA ASN A 38 22.41 11.56 -12.04
C ASN A 38 23.67 10.76 -12.44
N ASN A 39 24.16 9.91 -11.56
CA ASN A 39 25.29 9.01 -11.83
C ASN A 39 24.85 7.67 -12.50
N GLY A 40 23.61 7.58 -12.97
CA GLY A 40 23.07 6.38 -13.63
C GLY A 40 22.46 5.35 -12.72
N GLY A 41 22.28 5.68 -11.43
CA GLY A 41 21.67 4.81 -10.45
C GLY A 41 22.66 4.15 -9.49
N GLY A 42 22.15 3.35 -8.56
CA GLY A 42 22.96 2.69 -7.55
C GLY A 42 22.18 2.26 -6.32
N VAL A 43 22.92 1.95 -5.26
CA VAL A 43 22.38 1.60 -3.96
C VAL A 43 22.71 2.71 -2.96
N ILE A 44 21.70 3.27 -2.30
CA ILE A 44 21.87 4.11 -1.12
C ILE A 44 21.77 3.18 0.08
N PHE A 45 22.90 2.95 0.74
CA PHE A 45 22.97 2.17 1.96
C PHE A 45 22.80 3.08 3.16
N ILE A 46 21.84 2.73 4.03
CA ILE A 46 21.51 3.49 5.25
C ILE A 46 21.94 2.66 6.46
N PRO A 47 22.98 3.03 7.18
CA PRO A 47 23.46 2.32 8.35
C PRO A 47 22.45 2.31 9.51
N ILE A 48 22.71 1.47 10.50
CA ILE A 48 21.97 1.44 11.77
C ILE A 48 21.94 2.83 12.41
N GLY A 49 20.75 3.25 12.84
CA GLY A 49 20.54 4.53 13.52
C GLY A 49 19.12 5.05 13.34
N VAL A 50 18.80 6.10 14.10
CA VAL A 50 17.53 6.82 13.99
C VAL A 50 17.78 8.15 13.29
N TYR A 51 17.20 8.32 12.11
CA TYR A 51 17.34 9.51 11.28
C TYR A 51 16.00 10.25 11.23
N ILE A 52 16.00 11.50 11.67
CA ILE A 52 14.79 12.32 11.79
C ILE A 52 14.50 13.05 10.47
N PHE A 53 13.23 13.09 10.09
CA PHE A 53 12.68 13.82 8.95
C PHE A 53 11.52 14.69 9.43
N ASP A 54 11.62 16.01 9.26
CA ASP A 54 10.59 16.96 9.69
C ASP A 54 9.60 17.23 8.55
N SER A 55 8.38 16.72 8.67
CA SER A 55 7.34 16.88 7.67
C SER A 55 6.93 18.33 7.41
N ALA A 56 7.14 19.22 8.37
CA ALA A 56 6.83 20.65 8.20
C ALA A 56 7.77 21.37 7.20
N LYS A 57 8.93 20.79 6.95
CA LYS A 57 9.94 21.34 6.02
C LYS A 57 9.87 20.74 4.62
N SER A 58 8.91 19.86 4.36
CA SER A 58 8.76 19.28 3.02
C SER A 58 8.48 20.35 1.99
N SER A 59 9.29 20.40 0.95
CA SER A 59 9.32 21.47 -0.05
C SER A 59 8.95 21.02 -1.48
N TRP A 60 8.77 19.72 -1.68
CA TRP A 60 8.50 19.17 -3.00
C TRP A 60 7.00 19.05 -3.26
N ASN A 61 6.43 19.96 -4.05
CA ASN A 61 5.06 19.85 -4.51
C ASN A 61 4.97 18.79 -5.63
N MET A 62 4.32 17.66 -5.35
CA MET A 62 4.11 16.59 -6.31
C MET A 62 2.74 16.66 -7.00
N THR A 63 1.79 17.34 -6.38
CA THR A 63 0.46 17.70 -6.94
C THR A 63 -0.04 18.94 -6.21
N ASN A 64 -1.19 19.49 -6.61
CA ASN A 64 -1.81 20.64 -5.93
C ASN A 64 -2.07 20.41 -4.43
N ASN A 65 -2.01 19.16 -3.93
CA ASN A 65 -2.34 18.79 -2.56
C ASN A 65 -1.33 17.85 -1.90
N ILE A 66 -0.28 17.40 -2.59
CA ILE A 66 0.66 16.43 -2.08
C ILE A 66 2.08 17.00 -2.16
N THR A 67 2.75 17.08 -1.02
CA THR A 67 4.17 17.42 -0.92
C THR A 67 4.95 16.19 -0.47
N ALA A 68 6.18 16.04 -0.93
CA ALA A 68 7.09 14.99 -0.50
C ALA A 68 8.17 15.54 0.45
N ILE A 69 8.61 14.74 1.37
CA ILE A 69 9.83 14.98 2.14
C ILE A 69 11.03 14.63 1.24
N CYS A 70 10.97 13.46 0.57
CA CYS A 70 11.94 13.06 -0.45
C CYS A 70 11.22 12.62 -1.73
N GLU A 71 11.61 13.21 -2.86
CA GLU A 71 11.19 12.77 -4.20
C GLU A 71 12.06 11.61 -4.65
N MET A 72 11.44 10.48 -4.99
CA MET A 72 12.15 9.32 -5.49
C MET A 72 12.46 9.42 -6.98
N LYS A 73 13.56 8.83 -7.37
CA LYS A 73 14.07 8.79 -8.74
C LYS A 73 14.30 7.35 -9.20
N SER A 74 14.32 7.15 -10.51
CA SER A 74 14.53 5.83 -11.13
C SER A 74 15.95 5.29 -10.93
N ASN A 75 16.09 3.97 -11.05
CA ASN A 75 17.36 3.22 -11.05
C ASN A 75 18.11 3.21 -9.72
N LEU A 76 17.45 3.44 -8.60
CA LEU A 76 18.10 3.40 -7.30
C LEU A 76 17.40 2.45 -6.32
N SER A 77 18.16 1.93 -5.36
CA SER A 77 17.65 1.11 -4.27
C SER A 77 18.01 1.74 -2.94
N LEU A 78 17.02 1.89 -2.04
CA LEU A 78 17.25 2.25 -0.64
C LEU A 78 17.38 0.97 0.18
N ILE A 79 18.51 0.75 0.82
CA ILE A 79 18.78 -0.46 1.61
C ILE A 79 19.24 -0.08 3.01
N GLY A 80 18.47 -0.45 4.02
CA GLY A 80 18.88 -0.32 5.41
C GLY A 80 19.81 -1.46 5.84
N GLU A 81 20.69 -1.19 6.76
CA GLU A 81 21.57 -2.21 7.36
C GLU A 81 20.78 -3.21 8.22
N SER A 82 19.72 -2.76 8.90
CA SER A 82 18.89 -3.58 9.79
C SER A 82 17.41 -3.20 9.65
N LEU A 83 16.55 -4.21 9.54
CA LEU A 83 15.11 -4.01 9.51
C LEU A 83 14.57 -3.22 10.72
N THR A 84 15.11 -3.47 11.91
CA THR A 84 14.63 -2.90 13.17
C THR A 84 15.41 -1.69 13.63
N ASP A 85 16.70 -1.62 13.33
CA ASP A 85 17.61 -0.65 13.90
C ASP A 85 18.02 0.46 12.92
N THR A 86 17.73 0.31 11.64
CA THR A 86 17.75 1.41 10.66
C THR A 86 16.37 2.04 10.64
N VAL A 87 16.20 3.19 11.29
CA VAL A 87 14.90 3.84 11.46
C VAL A 87 14.89 5.22 10.82
N LEU A 88 13.99 5.41 9.87
CA LEU A 88 13.65 6.71 9.30
C LEU A 88 12.43 7.24 10.05
N LYS A 89 12.65 8.19 10.95
CA LYS A 89 11.61 8.70 11.84
C LYS A 89 11.04 10.02 11.31
N VAL A 90 9.76 10.02 10.98
CA VAL A 90 9.06 11.22 10.53
C VAL A 90 8.37 11.88 11.73
N VAL A 91 8.61 13.17 11.90
CA VAL A 91 8.03 13.99 12.99
C VAL A 91 7.28 15.19 12.42
N GLY A 92 6.49 15.83 13.28
CA GLY A 92 5.81 17.08 12.94
C GLY A 92 4.47 16.89 12.24
N ASN A 93 3.90 18.00 11.77
CA ASN A 93 2.57 18.02 11.16
C ASN A 93 2.64 17.67 9.68
N THR A 94 1.90 16.64 9.27
CA THR A 94 1.85 16.13 7.88
C THR A 94 0.79 16.81 7.01
N GLU A 95 0.11 17.85 7.46
CA GLU A 95 -0.89 18.56 6.65
C GLU A 95 -0.30 19.22 5.40
N LYS A 96 0.97 19.57 5.45
CA LYS A 96 1.72 20.09 4.29
C LYS A 96 2.62 19.04 3.65
N GLY A 97 3.20 18.14 4.43
CA GLY A 97 4.05 17.04 3.98
C GLY A 97 3.31 15.73 3.92
N SER A 98 3.14 15.16 2.77
CA SER A 98 2.25 14.04 2.59
C SER A 98 2.90 12.67 2.62
N ALA A 99 4.16 12.55 2.23
CA ALA A 99 4.86 11.28 2.23
C ALA A 99 6.35 11.48 2.52
N LEU A 100 6.95 10.49 3.21
CA LEU A 100 8.40 10.46 3.33
C LEU A 100 9.04 10.27 1.96
N PHE A 101 8.62 9.24 1.23
CA PHE A 101 9.04 8.97 -0.14
C PHE A 101 7.87 9.12 -1.09
N CYS A 102 8.03 9.97 -2.09
CA CYS A 102 6.99 10.24 -3.06
C CYS A 102 7.53 10.24 -4.50
N HIS A 103 6.69 9.76 -5.41
CA HIS A 103 6.84 9.97 -6.84
C HIS A 103 5.45 10.14 -7.47
N ASN A 104 5.34 11.04 -8.43
CA ASN A 104 4.12 11.20 -9.21
C ASN A 104 4.47 11.46 -10.69
N SER A 105 4.16 10.49 -11.55
CA SER A 105 4.49 10.52 -12.96
C SER A 105 3.72 11.60 -13.75
N GLU A 106 2.54 11.98 -13.31
CA GLU A 106 1.77 13.06 -13.94
C GLU A 106 2.45 14.42 -13.71
N PHE A 107 3.08 14.58 -12.55
CA PHE A 107 3.80 15.80 -12.20
C PHE A 107 5.23 15.80 -12.75
N SER A 108 6.01 14.75 -12.54
CA SER A 108 7.40 14.63 -13.01
C SER A 108 7.51 14.43 -14.51
N LYS A 109 6.42 14.00 -15.18
CA LYS A 109 6.37 13.58 -16.59
C LYS A 109 7.23 12.34 -16.90
N GLU A 110 7.64 11.62 -15.86
CA GLU A 110 8.47 10.42 -15.96
C GLU A 110 7.84 9.28 -15.16
N ILE A 111 7.94 8.06 -15.68
CA ILE A 111 7.57 6.85 -14.95
C ILE A 111 8.76 6.48 -14.05
N LEU A 112 8.47 6.22 -12.77
CA LEU A 112 9.47 5.70 -11.85
C LEU A 112 9.72 4.23 -12.15
N HIS A 113 10.94 3.86 -12.45
CA HIS A 113 11.30 2.47 -12.69
C HIS A 113 12.53 2.02 -11.92
N SER A 114 12.56 0.73 -11.57
CA SER A 114 13.68 0.11 -10.86
C SER A 114 14.08 0.85 -9.58
N SER A 115 13.09 1.37 -8.85
CA SER A 115 13.25 2.05 -7.57
C SER A 115 12.79 1.12 -6.45
N ASN A 116 13.74 0.62 -5.67
CA ASN A 116 13.50 -0.41 -4.66
C ASN A 116 13.70 0.13 -3.24
N ALA A 117 12.99 -0.46 -2.28
CA ALA A 117 13.14 -0.15 -0.86
C ALA A 117 13.17 -1.44 -0.05
N GLN A 118 14.19 -1.63 0.80
CA GLN A 118 14.27 -2.83 1.63
C GLN A 118 15.05 -2.65 2.92
N ASN A 119 14.72 -3.48 3.91
CA ASN A 119 15.46 -3.73 5.15
C ASN A 119 15.60 -2.52 6.08
N PHE A 120 14.53 -1.72 6.27
CA PHE A 120 14.50 -0.63 7.23
C PHE A 120 13.09 -0.37 7.78
N THR A 121 13.02 0.40 8.86
CA THR A 121 11.77 0.87 9.46
C THR A 121 11.51 2.34 9.09
N ILE A 122 10.25 2.66 8.75
CA ILE A 122 9.74 4.03 8.77
C ILE A 122 8.80 4.14 9.97
N ASP A 123 9.14 5.02 10.90
CA ASP A 123 8.35 5.30 12.09
C ASP A 123 7.72 6.70 11.98
N MET A 124 6.39 6.75 11.93
CA MET A 124 5.60 7.97 11.87
C MET A 124 4.76 8.19 13.15
N SER A 125 5.11 7.55 14.26
CA SER A 125 4.35 7.65 15.51
C SER A 125 4.28 9.09 16.07
N GLU A 126 5.28 9.91 15.79
CA GLU A 126 5.34 11.33 16.16
C GLU A 126 4.89 12.28 15.03
N ALA A 127 4.50 11.76 13.88
CA ALA A 127 3.87 12.57 12.84
C ALA A 127 2.40 12.83 13.19
N THR A 128 1.92 14.04 12.98
CA THR A 128 0.53 14.43 13.30
C THR A 128 -0.26 14.78 12.04
N LEU A 129 -1.56 14.51 12.07
CA LEU A 129 -2.53 14.92 11.07
C LEU A 129 -3.84 15.22 11.79
N ASN A 130 -4.21 16.49 11.90
CA ASN A 130 -5.39 16.90 12.65
C ASN A 130 -6.70 16.53 11.96
N GLN A 131 -6.70 16.58 10.63
CA GLN A 131 -7.83 16.17 9.81
C GLN A 131 -7.35 15.23 8.72
N TYR A 132 -8.03 14.10 8.53
CA TYR A 132 -7.68 13.14 7.49
C TYR A 132 -7.79 13.76 6.09
N THR A 133 -6.69 13.78 5.35
CA THR A 133 -6.57 14.40 4.02
C THR A 133 -5.68 13.61 3.05
N HIS A 134 -5.61 12.29 3.16
CA HIS A 134 -4.71 11.43 2.38
C HIS A 134 -3.20 11.71 2.54
N ARG A 135 -2.81 12.58 3.46
CA ARG A 135 -1.42 12.96 3.75
C ARG A 135 -0.85 12.14 4.90
N GLY A 136 0.47 12.15 5.06
CA GLY A 136 1.14 11.38 6.12
C GLY A 136 1.31 9.91 5.76
N LYS A 137 1.86 9.63 4.60
CA LYS A 137 2.18 8.30 4.09
C LYS A 137 3.67 7.99 4.28
N ALA A 138 4.05 6.72 4.42
CA ALA A 138 5.45 6.35 4.33
C ALA A 138 5.92 6.39 2.87
N PHE A 139 5.16 5.77 1.97
CA PHE A 139 5.37 5.82 0.52
C PHE A 139 4.10 6.27 -0.20
N TYR A 140 4.26 7.13 -1.19
CA TYR A 140 3.23 7.44 -2.17
C TYR A 140 3.84 7.50 -3.57
N TYR A 141 3.58 6.48 -4.34
CA TYR A 141 4.06 6.42 -5.71
C TYR A 141 2.89 6.36 -6.68
N SER A 142 3.00 7.09 -7.78
CA SER A 142 2.03 7.07 -8.86
C SER A 142 2.78 7.02 -10.19
N GLY A 143 2.50 5.99 -10.99
CA GLY A 143 3.19 5.72 -12.25
C GLY A 143 4.53 5.02 -12.06
N VAL A 144 4.53 3.72 -11.71
CA VAL A 144 5.74 2.97 -11.37
C VAL A 144 5.85 1.65 -12.11
N LYS A 145 7.09 1.26 -12.46
CA LYS A 145 7.42 -0.03 -13.09
C LYS A 145 8.63 -0.69 -12.46
N ASP A 146 8.62 -2.02 -12.43
CA ASP A 146 9.77 -2.84 -12.02
C ASP A 146 10.30 -2.48 -10.62
N CYS A 147 9.40 -2.25 -9.65
CA CYS A 147 9.74 -1.82 -8.30
C CYS A 147 9.51 -2.94 -7.27
N ILE A 148 10.38 -2.99 -6.26
CA ILE A 148 10.32 -3.97 -5.17
C ILE A 148 10.32 -3.25 -3.83
N PHE A 149 9.30 -3.54 -3.00
CA PHE A 149 9.22 -3.17 -1.59
C PHE A 149 9.32 -4.44 -0.77
N ARG A 150 10.41 -4.61 -0.02
CA ARG A 150 10.66 -5.86 0.69
C ARG A 150 11.25 -5.62 2.07
N ASP A 151 10.91 -6.51 3.02
CA ASP A 151 11.49 -6.47 4.37
C ASP A 151 11.45 -5.06 4.97
N LEU A 152 10.26 -4.45 4.98
CA LEU A 152 10.02 -3.11 5.53
C LEU A 152 9.14 -3.18 6.77
N ARG A 153 9.33 -2.23 7.68
CA ARG A 153 8.39 -1.95 8.77
C ARG A 153 7.86 -0.52 8.64
N LEU A 154 6.54 -0.38 8.54
CA LEU A 154 5.87 0.91 8.42
C LEU A 154 4.97 1.07 9.66
N ILE A 155 5.30 2.04 10.51
CA ILE A 155 4.72 2.16 11.84
C ILE A 155 3.94 3.45 11.98
N SER A 156 2.68 3.34 12.43
CA SER A 156 1.79 4.42 12.86
C SER A 156 1.67 5.58 11.86
N THR A 157 1.47 5.25 10.58
CA THR A 157 1.29 6.28 9.55
C THR A 157 -0.06 6.97 9.68
N PRO A 158 -0.14 8.30 9.63
CA PRO A 158 -1.42 9.01 9.68
C PRO A 158 -2.39 8.62 8.56
N SER A 159 -1.91 8.43 7.35
CA SER A 159 -2.67 7.95 6.18
C SER A 159 -2.19 6.57 5.72
N THR A 160 -2.57 6.11 4.54
CA THR A 160 -2.14 4.85 3.95
C THR A 160 -0.62 4.69 4.06
N ALA A 161 -0.16 3.56 4.61
CA ALA A 161 1.26 3.39 4.86
C ALA A 161 2.06 3.23 3.55
N LEU A 162 1.64 2.32 2.69
CA LEU A 162 2.22 2.10 1.37
C LEU A 162 1.13 2.31 0.31
N GLY A 163 1.14 3.44 -0.37
CA GLY A 163 0.22 3.80 -1.45
C GLY A 163 0.91 3.77 -2.80
N ILE A 164 0.40 2.98 -3.74
CA ILE A 164 0.93 2.91 -5.11
C ILE A 164 -0.21 2.93 -6.10
N ASP A 165 -0.17 3.86 -7.03
CA ASP A 165 -1.15 4.02 -8.10
C ASP A 165 -0.46 3.86 -9.47
N MET A 166 -1.17 3.29 -10.46
CA MET A 166 -0.63 3.06 -11.81
C MET A 166 0.69 2.31 -11.79
N LEU A 167 0.62 1.00 -11.60
CA LEU A 167 1.80 0.18 -11.34
C LEU A 167 1.87 -1.02 -12.29
N ASP A 168 3.08 -1.32 -12.75
CA ASP A 168 3.35 -2.48 -13.58
C ASP A 168 4.60 -3.21 -13.07
N ASN A 169 4.53 -4.54 -12.95
CA ASN A 169 5.58 -5.40 -12.43
C ASN A 169 6.11 -4.97 -11.05
N VAL A 170 5.19 -4.80 -10.08
CA VAL A 170 5.54 -4.38 -8.71
C VAL A 170 5.40 -5.55 -7.74
N VAL A 171 6.40 -5.71 -6.87
CA VAL A 171 6.39 -6.74 -5.82
C VAL A 171 6.44 -6.07 -4.44
N ILE A 172 5.44 -6.39 -3.60
CA ILE A 172 5.38 -6.04 -2.18
C ILE A 172 5.49 -7.33 -1.40
N ASP A 173 6.60 -7.54 -0.71
CA ASP A 173 6.96 -8.82 -0.09
C ASP A 173 7.50 -8.62 1.33
N SER A 174 6.98 -9.35 2.31
CA SER A 174 7.49 -9.32 3.69
C SER A 174 7.45 -7.92 4.33
N VAL A 175 6.38 -7.15 4.07
CA VAL A 175 6.19 -5.82 4.66
C VAL A 175 5.32 -5.94 5.91
N TYR A 176 5.82 -5.43 7.04
CA TYR A 176 5.09 -5.32 8.30
C TYR A 176 4.52 -3.91 8.46
N ILE A 177 3.22 -3.80 8.66
CA ILE A 177 2.51 -2.53 8.86
C ILE A 177 1.77 -2.59 10.19
N TYR A 178 2.02 -1.60 11.04
CA TYR A 178 1.30 -1.40 12.29
C TYR A 178 0.66 -0.01 12.31
N GLU A 179 -0.64 0.04 12.54
CA GLU A 179 -1.43 1.29 12.57
C GLU A 179 -1.31 2.14 11.28
N GLY A 180 -1.29 1.51 10.12
CA GLY A 180 -1.41 2.22 8.84
C GLY A 180 -2.75 2.92 8.74
N GLY A 181 -2.76 4.22 8.40
CA GLY A 181 -4.00 4.98 8.30
C GLY A 181 -4.64 5.33 9.63
N ARG A 182 -3.87 5.46 10.71
CA ARG A 182 -4.40 5.65 12.07
C ARG A 182 -5.31 6.87 12.25
N SER A 183 -5.15 7.90 11.42
CA SER A 183 -5.97 9.14 11.45
C SER A 183 -7.24 9.04 10.61
N TRP A 184 -7.50 7.92 9.94
CA TRP A 184 -8.73 7.75 9.15
C TRP A 184 -9.98 7.80 10.04
N ASN A 185 -10.98 8.56 9.63
CA ASN A 185 -12.15 8.94 10.43
C ASN A 185 -13.49 8.61 9.76
N TYR A 186 -13.55 7.51 9.01
CA TYR A 186 -14.76 7.07 8.27
C TYR A 186 -15.18 7.97 7.10
N GLY A 187 -14.34 8.92 6.69
CA GLY A 187 -14.60 9.79 5.53
C GLY A 187 -13.63 9.53 4.36
N GLY A 188 -14.15 9.09 3.23
CA GLY A 188 -13.39 8.93 1.99
C GLY A 188 -12.52 7.69 1.91
N ASN A 189 -11.86 7.51 0.78
CA ASN A 189 -10.93 6.43 0.48
C ASN A 189 -9.57 6.63 1.16
N GLY A 190 -8.78 5.59 1.26
CA GLY A 190 -7.44 5.61 1.86
C GLY A 190 -7.44 5.10 3.30
N GLY A 191 -6.40 5.42 4.07
CA GLY A 191 -6.22 4.93 5.45
C GLY A 191 -5.92 3.45 5.55
N ALA A 192 -5.52 2.81 4.48
CA ALA A 192 -5.15 1.40 4.44
C ALA A 192 -3.70 1.15 4.92
N GLY A 193 -3.39 -0.09 5.22
CA GLY A 193 -2.00 -0.51 5.34
C GLY A 193 -1.31 -0.44 3.98
N ILE A 194 -1.78 -1.24 3.02
CA ILE A 194 -1.35 -1.20 1.62
C ILE A 194 -2.54 -0.74 0.78
N GLY A 195 -2.36 0.31 -0.02
CA GLY A 195 -3.37 0.83 -0.95
C GLY A 195 -2.84 0.82 -2.37
N ILE A 196 -3.57 0.19 -3.28
CA ILE A 196 -3.20 0.06 -4.68
C ILE A 196 -4.30 0.68 -5.54
N GLY A 197 -3.91 1.59 -6.44
CA GLY A 197 -4.78 2.17 -7.45
C GLY A 197 -4.42 1.67 -8.85
N THR A 198 -5.39 1.07 -9.54
CA THR A 198 -5.23 0.48 -10.87
C THR A 198 -6.24 1.03 -11.87
N GLY A 199 -6.25 0.53 -13.10
CA GLY A 199 -7.27 0.83 -14.13
C GLY A 199 -6.96 2.05 -15.01
N LEU A 200 -5.77 2.63 -14.92
CA LEU A 200 -5.36 3.77 -15.73
C LEU A 200 -4.38 3.42 -16.84
N TRP A 201 -3.63 2.35 -16.70
CA TRP A 201 -2.71 1.83 -17.71
C TRP A 201 -3.25 0.57 -18.39
N GLU A 202 -2.71 0.21 -19.53
CA GLU A 202 -3.08 -1.02 -20.26
C GLU A 202 -2.53 -2.29 -19.59
N ASN A 203 -1.33 -2.19 -19.00
CA ASN A 203 -0.69 -3.30 -18.31
C ASN A 203 -0.42 -2.86 -16.87
N GLU A 204 -1.11 -3.49 -15.93
CA GLU A 204 -0.92 -3.25 -14.51
C GLU A 204 -0.93 -4.61 -13.80
N ASN A 205 0.25 -5.02 -13.33
CA ASN A 205 0.37 -6.26 -12.61
C ASN A 205 1.20 -6.08 -11.33
N TYR A 206 0.85 -6.85 -10.29
CA TYR A 206 1.56 -6.80 -9.02
C TYR A 206 1.36 -8.07 -8.19
N ILE A 207 2.26 -8.24 -7.24
CA ILE A 207 2.20 -9.29 -6.23
C ILE A 207 2.34 -8.67 -4.84
N ILE A 208 1.35 -8.92 -3.96
CA ILE A 208 1.40 -8.58 -2.52
C ILE A 208 1.42 -9.90 -1.75
N ARG A 209 2.53 -10.19 -1.07
CA ARG A 209 2.67 -11.46 -0.37
C ARG A 209 3.49 -11.37 0.91
N ASN A 210 3.26 -12.34 1.80
CA ASN A 210 4.00 -12.49 3.06
C ASN A 210 3.95 -11.24 3.95
N CYS A 211 3.01 -10.34 3.72
CA CYS A 211 2.87 -9.10 4.45
C CYS A 211 2.04 -9.30 5.73
N ILE A 212 2.28 -8.46 6.72
CA ILE A 212 1.54 -8.46 7.98
C ILE A 212 0.98 -7.07 8.21
N CYS A 213 -0.36 -6.92 8.16
CA CYS A 213 -1.06 -5.66 8.43
C CYS A 213 -1.82 -5.77 9.77
N VAL A 214 -1.50 -4.87 10.70
CA VAL A 214 -2.06 -4.89 12.07
C VAL A 214 -2.67 -3.55 12.42
N SER A 215 -3.90 -3.55 12.91
CA SER A 215 -4.59 -2.37 13.46
C SER A 215 -4.68 -1.19 12.48
N CYS A 216 -4.82 -1.46 11.19
CA CYS A 216 -4.97 -0.42 10.18
C CYS A 216 -6.28 0.35 10.39
N GLY A 217 -6.24 1.65 10.13
CA GLY A 217 -7.37 2.56 10.34
C GLY A 217 -8.56 2.28 9.44
N HIS A 218 -8.33 1.77 8.26
CA HIS A 218 -9.33 1.35 7.27
C HIS A 218 -9.08 -0.12 6.90
N PHE A 219 -8.78 -0.43 5.64
CA PHE A 219 -8.41 -1.79 5.21
C PHE A 219 -6.97 -2.15 5.62
N GLY A 220 -6.69 -3.44 5.76
CA GLY A 220 -5.31 -3.92 5.78
C GLY A 220 -4.66 -3.81 4.39
N ILE A 221 -5.32 -4.36 3.37
CA ILE A 221 -4.94 -4.27 1.96
C ILE A 221 -6.16 -3.80 1.16
N PHE A 222 -6.01 -2.77 0.35
CA PHE A 222 -7.08 -2.16 -0.42
C PHE A 222 -6.68 -1.94 -1.88
N LEU A 223 -7.49 -2.47 -2.77
CA LEU A 223 -7.40 -2.25 -4.21
C LEU A 223 -8.53 -1.35 -4.66
N GLU A 224 -8.21 -0.36 -5.48
CA GLU A 224 -9.18 0.52 -6.09
C GLU A 224 -8.94 0.64 -7.59
N ASP A 225 -9.97 0.33 -8.39
CA ASP A 225 -9.95 0.64 -9.82
C ASP A 225 -10.24 2.12 -10.03
N GLN A 226 -9.21 2.89 -10.27
CA GLN A 226 -9.29 4.31 -10.55
C GLN A 226 -9.77 4.59 -11.98
N GLY A 227 -9.68 3.64 -12.90
CA GLY A 227 -10.17 3.75 -14.27
C GLY A 227 -11.67 3.99 -14.34
N ILE A 228 -12.45 3.44 -13.40
CA ILE A 228 -13.89 3.66 -13.28
C ILE A 228 -14.20 5.16 -13.13
N PHE A 229 -13.43 5.88 -12.32
CA PHE A 229 -13.61 7.31 -12.09
C PHE A 229 -13.18 8.17 -13.29
N HIS A 230 -12.37 7.62 -14.17
CA HIS A 230 -11.88 8.29 -15.38
C HIS A 230 -12.56 7.81 -16.68
N ASN A 231 -13.64 7.01 -16.58
CA ASN A 231 -14.33 6.39 -17.71
C ASN A 231 -13.41 5.59 -18.64
N LYS A 232 -12.37 4.99 -18.10
CA LYS A 232 -11.46 4.09 -18.83
C LYS A 232 -11.87 2.65 -18.59
N GLU A 233 -11.77 1.81 -19.60
CA GLU A 233 -12.02 0.37 -19.53
C GLU A 233 -10.70 -0.43 -19.64
N ASN A 234 -9.62 0.07 -19.07
CA ASN A 234 -8.39 -0.68 -18.96
C ASN A 234 -8.46 -1.60 -17.75
N PHE A 235 -8.20 -2.87 -17.97
CA PHE A 235 -8.28 -3.87 -16.93
C PHE A 235 -6.88 -4.39 -16.65
N PRO A 236 -6.44 -4.31 -15.38
CA PRO A 236 -5.12 -4.84 -15.01
C PRO A 236 -5.06 -6.35 -15.27
N GLU A 237 -3.92 -6.80 -15.71
CA GLU A 237 -3.62 -8.22 -15.86
C GLU A 237 -3.18 -8.83 -14.53
N ALA A 238 -2.97 -9.99 -14.29
CA ALA A 238 -2.33 -10.76 -13.22
C ALA A 238 -2.06 -10.04 -11.89
N GLN A 239 -3.03 -9.97 -11.01
CA GLN A 239 -2.91 -9.40 -9.66
C GLN A 239 -2.98 -10.51 -8.61
N ILE A 240 -2.02 -10.57 -7.69
CA ILE A 240 -1.94 -11.63 -6.68
C ILE A 240 -1.79 -11.02 -5.29
N ILE A 241 -2.69 -11.42 -4.37
CA ILE A 241 -2.62 -11.12 -2.93
C ILE A 241 -2.60 -12.44 -2.17
N SER A 242 -1.44 -12.86 -1.67
CA SER A 242 -1.31 -14.19 -1.11
C SER A 242 -0.42 -14.28 0.13
N ASN A 243 -0.72 -15.25 0.99
CA ASN A 243 0.08 -15.55 2.20
C ASN A 243 0.23 -14.35 3.17
N ASN A 244 -0.73 -13.44 3.20
CA ASN A 244 -0.68 -12.30 4.10
C ASN A 244 -1.41 -12.59 5.42
N ILE A 245 -1.00 -11.91 6.48
CA ILE A 245 -1.68 -11.89 7.77
C ILE A 245 -2.29 -10.50 7.96
N VAL A 246 -3.62 -10.44 8.12
CA VAL A 246 -4.31 -9.16 8.33
C VAL A 246 -5.20 -9.26 9.56
N ARG A 247 -4.98 -8.36 10.53
CA ARG A 247 -5.70 -8.42 11.82
C ARG A 247 -5.97 -7.08 12.44
N ASN A 248 -7.05 -7.02 13.22
CA ASN A 248 -7.45 -5.87 14.04
C ASN A 248 -7.70 -4.59 13.24
N CYS A 249 -7.97 -4.68 11.95
CA CYS A 249 -8.28 -3.51 11.12
C CYS A 249 -9.69 -2.99 11.46
N ARG A 250 -9.87 -1.66 11.36
CA ARG A 250 -11.15 -1.01 11.71
C ARG A 250 -12.24 -1.19 10.67
N HIS A 251 -11.89 -1.68 9.48
CA HIS A 251 -12.81 -2.03 8.40
C HIS A 251 -12.53 -3.45 7.92
N TYR A 252 -12.72 -3.79 6.65
CA TYR A 252 -12.41 -5.11 6.14
C TYR A 252 -10.88 -5.34 6.05
N ALA A 253 -10.49 -6.59 6.15
CA ALA A 253 -9.07 -6.95 6.05
C ALA A 253 -8.51 -6.70 4.64
N ILE A 254 -9.20 -7.26 3.63
CA ILE A 254 -8.82 -7.10 2.21
C ILE A 254 -10.04 -6.63 1.44
N GLY A 255 -9.93 -5.49 0.78
CA GLY A 255 -10.97 -4.90 -0.06
C GLY A 255 -10.55 -4.78 -1.52
N ILE A 256 -11.48 -5.13 -2.43
CA ILE A 256 -11.32 -4.99 -3.87
C ILE A 256 -12.49 -4.15 -4.39
N ARG A 257 -12.20 -2.91 -4.71
CA ARG A 257 -13.16 -1.95 -5.24
C ARG A 257 -12.95 -1.76 -6.74
N GLY A 258 -13.77 -2.40 -7.54
CA GLY A 258 -13.49 -2.54 -8.95
C GLY A 258 -12.46 -3.63 -9.20
N GLY A 259 -11.61 -3.57 -10.11
CA GLY A 259 -10.55 -4.55 -10.37
C GLY A 259 -11.00 -5.75 -11.21
N ASP A 260 -10.05 -6.32 -11.91
CA ASP A 260 -10.25 -7.47 -12.79
C ASP A 260 -9.11 -8.46 -12.64
N THR A 261 -9.43 -9.75 -12.70
CA THR A 261 -8.45 -10.83 -12.70
C THR A 261 -7.54 -10.83 -11.48
N VAL A 262 -8.14 -10.82 -10.26
CA VAL A 262 -7.41 -10.82 -8.98
C VAL A 262 -7.51 -12.16 -8.30
N LEU A 263 -6.37 -12.72 -7.91
CA LEU A 263 -6.29 -13.90 -7.05
C LEU A 263 -5.97 -13.47 -5.61
N VAL A 264 -6.88 -13.75 -4.69
CA VAL A 264 -6.70 -13.58 -3.24
C VAL A 264 -6.63 -14.94 -2.59
N SER A 265 -5.45 -15.39 -2.16
CA SER A 265 -5.27 -16.78 -1.75
C SER A 265 -4.39 -16.97 -0.52
N ALA A 266 -4.72 -18.00 0.26
CA ALA A 266 -3.93 -18.44 1.42
C ALA A 266 -3.64 -17.33 2.45
N ASN A 267 -4.50 -16.32 2.57
CA ASN A 267 -4.36 -15.28 3.57
C ASN A 267 -4.98 -15.71 4.89
N ASN A 268 -4.37 -15.29 6.00
CA ASN A 268 -4.86 -15.50 7.36
C ASN A 268 -5.42 -14.18 7.91
N ILE A 269 -6.72 -14.14 8.10
CA ILE A 269 -7.49 -12.93 8.40
C ILE A 269 -8.22 -13.14 9.72
N TYR A 270 -7.96 -12.30 10.73
CA TYR A 270 -8.65 -12.48 12.01
C TYR A 270 -8.85 -11.20 12.82
N ASN A 271 -9.93 -11.16 13.61
CA ASN A 271 -10.30 -10.06 14.51
C ASN A 271 -10.46 -8.70 13.81
N ASN A 272 -10.78 -8.67 12.53
CA ASN A 272 -11.07 -7.42 11.81
C ASN A 272 -12.56 -7.05 11.99
N ASN A 273 -12.94 -5.84 11.60
CA ASN A 273 -14.35 -5.49 11.52
C ASN A 273 -15.04 -6.37 10.47
N GLY A 274 -14.46 -6.51 9.26
CA GLY A 274 -14.84 -7.49 8.26
C GLY A 274 -13.64 -8.25 7.69
N GLY A 275 -13.92 -9.35 6.97
CA GLY A 275 -12.88 -10.17 6.33
C GLY A 275 -12.53 -9.68 4.93
N LEU A 276 -13.18 -10.25 3.93
CA LEU A 276 -12.98 -9.96 2.51
C LEU A 276 -14.14 -9.11 1.98
N TYR A 277 -13.85 -8.12 1.15
CA TYR A 277 -14.83 -7.20 0.59
C TYR A 277 -14.64 -7.04 -0.92
N VAL A 278 -15.73 -7.04 -1.69
CA VAL A 278 -15.69 -6.84 -3.14
C VAL A 278 -16.90 -6.04 -3.61
N ASP A 279 -16.68 -4.98 -4.41
CA ASP A 279 -17.73 -4.14 -4.97
C ASP A 279 -17.30 -3.38 -6.24
N TYR A 280 -18.08 -2.39 -6.66
CA TYR A 280 -17.83 -1.43 -7.75
C TYR A 280 -17.54 -2.08 -9.11
N GLY A 281 -18.23 -3.19 -9.41
CA GLY A 281 -18.08 -3.87 -10.69
C GLY A 281 -16.84 -4.70 -10.83
N ALA A 282 -16.22 -5.09 -9.70
CA ALA A 282 -15.13 -6.06 -9.68
C ALA A 282 -15.51 -7.34 -10.44
N ARG A 283 -14.58 -7.89 -11.20
CA ARG A 283 -14.84 -9.08 -12.02
C ARG A 283 -13.65 -10.03 -12.07
N ASN A 284 -13.94 -11.31 -12.32
CA ASN A 284 -12.94 -12.36 -12.41
C ASN A 284 -12.08 -12.45 -11.12
N ILE A 285 -12.71 -12.33 -9.95
CA ILE A 285 -12.03 -12.36 -8.66
C ILE A 285 -12.14 -13.75 -8.06
N ILE A 286 -11.00 -14.32 -7.66
CA ILE A 286 -10.94 -15.62 -7.02
C ILE A 286 -10.42 -15.47 -5.60
N PHE A 287 -11.27 -15.83 -4.63
CA PHE A 287 -10.88 -15.99 -3.22
C PHE A 287 -10.70 -17.48 -2.92
N ASN A 288 -9.47 -17.92 -2.70
CA ASN A 288 -9.15 -19.33 -2.57
C ASN A 288 -8.28 -19.65 -1.35
N GLY A 289 -8.71 -20.61 -0.54
CA GLY A 289 -7.88 -21.14 0.56
C GLY A 289 -7.56 -20.13 1.67
N ASN A 290 -8.34 -19.06 1.83
CA ASN A 290 -8.16 -18.12 2.91
C ASN A 290 -8.78 -18.64 4.21
N VAL A 291 -8.20 -18.27 5.34
CA VAL A 291 -8.78 -18.50 6.67
C VAL A 291 -9.26 -17.18 7.22
N ILE A 292 -10.57 -17.08 7.49
CA ILE A 292 -11.21 -15.87 8.02
C ILE A 292 -11.85 -16.18 9.36
N LYS A 293 -11.34 -15.54 10.42
CA LYS A 293 -11.77 -15.82 11.79
C LYS A 293 -12.20 -14.55 12.53
N SER A 294 -13.28 -14.68 13.32
CA SER A 294 -13.73 -13.69 14.29
C SER A 294 -13.96 -12.28 13.69
N SER A 295 -14.59 -12.22 12.51
CA SER A 295 -15.03 -10.96 11.92
C SER A 295 -16.24 -10.41 12.72
N LYS A 296 -16.18 -9.13 13.08
CA LYS A 296 -17.23 -8.45 13.86
C LYS A 296 -18.47 -8.14 13.02
N GLU A 297 -18.33 -8.03 11.72
CA GLU A 297 -19.39 -7.92 10.72
C GLU A 297 -19.36 -9.15 9.82
N ALA A 298 -19.20 -9.00 8.50
CA ALA A 298 -19.18 -10.11 7.58
C ALA A 298 -17.74 -10.60 7.28
N ALA A 299 -17.56 -11.91 7.28
CA ALA A 299 -16.29 -12.51 6.87
C ALA A 299 -16.04 -12.36 5.36
N PHE A 300 -17.10 -12.41 4.56
CA PHE A 300 -17.10 -12.05 3.15
C PHE A 300 -18.30 -11.16 2.83
N CYS A 301 -18.05 -10.03 2.19
CA CYS A 301 -19.10 -9.12 1.76
C CYS A 301 -18.99 -8.84 0.26
N ILE A 302 -20.13 -8.94 -0.43
CA ILE A 302 -20.24 -8.57 -1.84
C ILE A 302 -21.35 -7.55 -2.02
N GLY A 303 -21.04 -6.44 -2.68
CA GLY A 303 -22.00 -5.38 -3.02
C GLY A 303 -21.68 -4.03 -2.37
N ASN A 304 -22.46 -3.02 -2.73
CA ASN A 304 -22.25 -1.65 -2.28
C ASN A 304 -22.60 -1.48 -0.80
N GLU A 305 -21.63 -1.12 0.02
CA GLU A 305 -21.89 -0.55 1.36
C GLU A 305 -22.37 0.91 1.27
N ASP A 306 -21.88 1.65 0.30
CA ASP A 306 -22.30 3.03 0.08
C ASP A 306 -23.58 3.09 -0.71
N ASN A 307 -24.62 3.65 -0.10
CA ASN A 307 -25.80 4.19 -0.78
C ASN A 307 -25.41 5.39 -1.68
N ASP A 308 -24.20 5.41 -2.20
CA ASP A 308 -23.70 6.51 -2.98
C ASP A 308 -24.44 6.59 -4.32
N ILE A 309 -25.07 7.72 -4.50
CA ILE A 309 -26.11 8.11 -5.42
C ILE A 309 -25.69 8.03 -6.91
N ASN A 310 -24.45 7.66 -7.19
CA ASN A 310 -23.97 7.51 -8.56
C ASN A 310 -24.39 6.15 -9.14
N LYS A 311 -25.58 6.11 -9.69
CA LYS A 311 -26.31 4.98 -10.28
C LYS A 311 -25.61 4.26 -11.46
N ASN A 312 -24.33 4.46 -11.69
CA ASN A 312 -23.58 3.89 -12.81
C ASN A 312 -22.60 2.79 -12.43
N PHE A 313 -22.60 2.31 -11.18
CA PHE A 313 -21.69 1.23 -10.80
C PHE A 313 -22.07 -0.09 -11.49
N LYS A 314 -21.11 -0.64 -12.20
CA LYS A 314 -21.23 -1.95 -12.85
C LYS A 314 -21.37 -3.02 -11.74
N LYS A 315 -22.16 -4.05 -12.04
CA LYS A 315 -22.34 -5.20 -11.14
C LYS A 315 -21.07 -6.04 -11.09
N CYS A 316 -20.75 -6.59 -9.92
CA CYS A 316 -19.68 -7.57 -9.81
C CYS A 316 -20.00 -8.82 -10.62
N LYS A 317 -19.00 -9.42 -11.28
CA LYS A 317 -19.16 -10.60 -12.14
C LYS A 317 -18.06 -11.62 -11.90
N ASN A 318 -18.37 -12.90 -12.08
CA ASN A 318 -17.41 -13.99 -11.99
C ASN A 318 -16.64 -13.97 -10.66
N ILE A 319 -17.34 -13.78 -9.53
CA ILE A 319 -16.73 -13.83 -8.20
C ILE A 319 -16.73 -15.27 -7.73
N VAL A 320 -15.57 -15.84 -7.48
CA VAL A 320 -15.41 -17.23 -7.04
C VAL A 320 -14.87 -17.26 -5.61
N LEU A 321 -15.62 -17.92 -4.73
CA LEU A 321 -15.26 -18.15 -3.33
C LEU A 321 -15.10 -19.66 -3.11
N THR A 322 -13.87 -20.15 -3.04
CA THR A 322 -13.63 -21.60 -3.03
C THR A 322 -12.54 -22.00 -2.01
N GLY A 323 -12.78 -23.11 -1.31
CA GLY A 323 -11.80 -23.70 -0.39
C GLY A 323 -11.42 -22.83 0.81
N ASN A 324 -12.19 -21.78 1.12
CA ASN A 324 -11.93 -20.93 2.27
C ASN A 324 -12.49 -21.54 3.56
N THR A 325 -11.92 -21.18 4.69
CA THR A 325 -12.39 -21.57 6.02
C THR A 325 -12.86 -20.34 6.79
N PHE A 326 -14.13 -20.36 7.22
CA PHE A 326 -14.78 -19.30 8.00
C PHE A 326 -14.98 -19.80 9.42
N ILE A 327 -14.42 -19.11 10.41
CA ILE A 327 -14.40 -19.55 11.81
C ILE A 327 -14.99 -18.47 12.72
N GLU A 328 -16.01 -18.78 13.51
CA GLU A 328 -16.55 -17.91 14.56
C GLU A 328 -16.84 -16.48 14.07
N ASN A 329 -17.33 -16.30 12.85
CA ASN A 329 -17.67 -14.99 12.32
C ASN A 329 -19.12 -14.63 12.64
N LYS A 330 -19.40 -13.35 12.88
CA LYS A 330 -20.77 -12.89 13.14
C LYS A 330 -21.70 -13.17 11.94
N ILE A 331 -21.21 -12.94 10.74
CA ILE A 331 -21.87 -13.28 9.48
C ILE A 331 -20.79 -13.87 8.57
N ASN A 332 -21.01 -15.08 8.05
CA ASN A 332 -20.03 -15.68 7.15
C ASN A 332 -20.03 -15.01 5.75
N ILE A 333 -21.22 -14.85 5.16
CA ILE A 333 -21.37 -14.26 3.83
C ILE A 333 -22.50 -13.24 3.83
N LEU A 334 -22.22 -12.00 3.47
CA LEU A 334 -23.17 -10.91 3.29
C LEU A 334 -23.26 -10.54 1.80
N LYS A 335 -24.48 -10.50 1.28
CA LYS A 335 -24.78 -10.16 -0.10
C LYS A 335 -25.69 -8.93 -0.11
N ASN A 336 -25.11 -7.76 -0.38
CA ASN A 336 -25.84 -6.48 -0.36
C ASN A 336 -26.46 -6.07 -1.70
N ALA A 337 -26.09 -6.73 -2.80
CA ALA A 337 -26.60 -6.41 -4.15
C ALA A 337 -27.37 -7.58 -4.77
N GLU A 338 -28.48 -7.28 -5.43
CA GLU A 338 -29.38 -8.27 -6.05
C GLU A 338 -28.83 -8.89 -7.35
N SER A 339 -27.67 -8.44 -7.83
CA SER A 339 -27.20 -8.85 -9.16
C SER A 339 -25.71 -8.93 -9.29
N PHE A 340 -25.20 -10.11 -9.01
CA PHE A 340 -23.81 -10.48 -9.26
C PHE A 340 -23.73 -11.96 -9.64
N GLU A 341 -22.74 -12.28 -10.46
CA GLU A 341 -22.38 -13.66 -10.78
C GLU A 341 -21.38 -14.14 -9.73
N TYR A 342 -21.77 -15.13 -8.95
CA TYR A 342 -21.03 -15.62 -7.80
C TYR A 342 -21.06 -17.13 -7.74
N ILE A 343 -19.93 -17.72 -7.51
CA ILE A 343 -19.74 -19.16 -7.36
C ILE A 343 -19.15 -19.46 -6.00
N GLU A 344 -19.83 -20.29 -5.23
CA GLU A 344 -19.34 -20.78 -3.93
C GLU A 344 -19.15 -22.28 -3.97
N LYS A 345 -17.94 -22.78 -3.64
CA LYS A 345 -17.63 -24.19 -3.62
C LYS A 345 -16.64 -24.56 -2.52
N ASN A 346 -16.84 -25.69 -1.88
CA ASN A 346 -15.87 -26.32 -0.98
C ASN A 346 -15.38 -25.43 0.17
N ASN A 347 -16.15 -24.45 0.59
CA ASN A 347 -15.84 -23.66 1.77
C ASN A 347 -16.25 -24.40 3.04
N ILE A 348 -15.52 -24.17 4.13
CA ILE A 348 -15.76 -24.75 5.43
C ILE A 348 -16.25 -23.65 6.38
N PHE A 349 -17.34 -23.89 7.10
CA PHE A 349 -17.92 -22.98 8.08
C PHE A 349 -17.85 -23.64 9.45
N ILE A 350 -17.24 -22.97 10.42
CA ILE A 350 -17.05 -23.43 11.80
C ILE A 350 -17.63 -22.36 12.73
N ASP A 351 -18.64 -22.74 13.50
CA ASP A 351 -19.31 -21.87 14.49
C ASP A 351 -18.50 -21.79 15.79
#